data_0c571ad45f6c1070d78dab7eab4a34fc
#
_entry.id   0c571ad45f6c1070d78dab7eab4a34fc
#
_cell.length_a   1.000
_cell.length_b   1.000
_cell.length_c   1.000
_cell.angle_alpha   90.00
_cell.angle_beta   90.00
_cell.angle_gamma   90.00
#
_symmetry.space_group_name_H-M   'P 1'
#
loop_
_entity.id
_entity.type
_entity.pdbx_description
1 polymer ?
#
loop_
_entity_poly.entity_id
_entity_poly.type
_entity_poly.pdbx_seq_one_letter_code
_entity_poly.pdbx_strand_id
1 'polypeptide(L)'
;MKLLRLKITDPDGFRSLSCDFEHHFRTELSLQDELAQANDFAPFVCAGPNGSGKSNLLEALAAIFFQLEVLRVRRSFLPEALQDEAPDVSPVAFELDYLIRVPAEYRSPDSPPWAKVGVWKKAGESVRIQWENQADFSTDVYQAFKGGHADILLPQYVLGYSSGENEILSLPFFKMRFVQFDEYLNALTQQLSYPGHPETRLAYLDSGFSQAILLCNLLFQDEATLQAFREDVGIEALREFRIILRHRIPLDTVQLEAFDLADEDQKRERRNRIQAEARTRGLTESEISQSVDDWVRREIIKGNPALSETDEPGSTRYRLNLLQLLDGDEKSSLVVSALKRCATLSYIDDAGDALVLDYWVNEETRQAFRENFDGSALVLFQAFQVLLTLNLYAVSETLKTDLYTSTSHYVSETVPTLASDQRIMRFKFVRFTKQGVAEPMMLKELSDGEHQLLHSLGLCLLFRETNSLFLLDEPETHFNPDWRANFISRLRQCLPGNGEFAQEMLITTHTPFLISDSKPEKVLVFAKDEATGAVSVEPPGFNTFGASINKITMSKVFGKHETIGGHAEALLDEMRTRFEKGDENKDALISEIDRKLGDSIEKVLLIKAILDSDQPGTGEALD
;
A
#
# COMPACT_ATOMS: atom_id res chain seq x y z
N MET A 1 11.31 2.85 -12.18
CA MET A 1 12.07 1.69 -11.67
C MET A 1 11.83 0.49 -12.57
N LYS A 2 12.81 -0.46 -12.69
CA LYS A 2 12.64 -1.74 -13.41
C LYS A 2 13.33 -2.84 -12.59
N LEU A 3 12.56 -3.80 -12.08
CA LEU A 3 13.10 -4.94 -11.34
C LEU A 3 13.87 -5.88 -12.29
N LEU A 4 15.03 -6.34 -11.89
CA LEU A 4 15.86 -7.27 -12.66
C LEU A 4 15.89 -8.66 -12.03
N ARG A 5 16.29 -8.75 -10.75
CA ARG A 5 16.48 -10.02 -10.04
C ARG A 5 16.14 -9.87 -8.56
N LEU A 6 15.48 -10.86 -7.99
CA LEU A 6 15.35 -11.06 -6.55
C LEU A 6 15.87 -12.45 -6.19
N LYS A 7 16.71 -12.53 -5.16
CA LYS A 7 17.15 -13.79 -4.57
C LYS A 7 17.01 -13.73 -3.05
N ILE A 8 16.39 -14.74 -2.47
CA ILE A 8 16.29 -14.95 -1.02
C ILE A 8 17.45 -15.87 -0.63
N THR A 9 18.38 -15.34 0.17
CA THR A 9 19.54 -16.08 0.69
C THR A 9 19.43 -16.32 2.20
N ASP A 10 18.29 -15.95 2.79
CA ASP A 10 17.94 -16.23 4.17
C ASP A 10 17.89 -17.74 4.40
N PRO A 11 18.65 -18.32 5.37
CA PRO A 11 18.66 -19.75 5.62
C PRO A 11 17.28 -20.34 5.94
N ASP A 12 16.41 -19.58 6.57
CA ASP A 12 15.05 -19.99 6.91
C ASP A 12 14.05 -19.66 5.78
N GLY A 13 14.50 -19.00 4.70
CA GLY A 13 13.67 -18.50 3.63
C GLY A 13 12.88 -17.26 4.04
N PHE A 14 11.85 -16.92 3.25
CA PHE A 14 10.91 -15.84 3.55
C PHE A 14 9.49 -16.35 3.25
N ARG A 15 8.71 -16.61 4.27
CA ARG A 15 7.36 -17.19 4.15
C ARG A 15 7.37 -18.53 3.38
N SER A 16 6.71 -18.56 2.21
CA SER A 16 6.75 -19.73 1.32
C SER A 16 7.93 -19.73 0.34
N LEU A 17 8.69 -18.64 0.26
CA LEU A 17 9.89 -18.55 -0.58
C LEU A 17 11.06 -19.20 0.17
N SER A 18 11.54 -20.34 -0.33
CA SER A 18 12.64 -21.09 0.29
C SER A 18 13.98 -20.34 0.20
N CYS A 19 14.95 -20.76 1.01
CA CYS A 19 16.34 -20.37 0.80
C CYS A 19 16.74 -20.72 -0.65
N ASP A 20 17.52 -19.84 -1.27
CA ASP A 20 17.92 -19.90 -2.68
C ASP A 20 16.78 -19.71 -3.71
N PHE A 21 15.58 -19.33 -3.27
CA PHE A 21 14.57 -18.83 -4.23
C PHE A 21 15.17 -17.68 -5.02
N GLU A 22 15.23 -17.82 -6.35
CA GLU A 22 15.75 -16.80 -7.25
C GLU A 22 14.81 -16.60 -8.43
N HIS A 23 14.51 -15.34 -8.73
CA HIS A 23 13.71 -14.99 -9.89
C HIS A 23 14.29 -13.81 -10.66
N HIS A 24 14.42 -13.99 -11.98
CA HIS A 24 14.81 -12.96 -12.93
C HIS A 24 13.55 -12.43 -13.62
N PHE A 25 13.21 -11.16 -13.34
CA PHE A 25 12.03 -10.51 -13.92
C PHE A 25 12.18 -10.25 -15.43
N ARG A 26 13.41 -10.10 -15.91
CA ARG A 26 13.72 -9.77 -17.29
C ARG A 26 14.94 -10.52 -17.78
N THR A 27 14.90 -10.96 -19.03
CA THR A 27 16.11 -11.34 -19.77
C THR A 27 16.80 -10.09 -20.30
N GLU A 28 18.07 -10.18 -20.68
CA GLU A 28 18.82 -9.06 -21.25
C GLU A 28 18.15 -8.52 -22.52
N LEU A 29 17.67 -9.42 -23.38
CA LEU A 29 16.97 -9.06 -24.63
C LEU A 29 15.64 -8.35 -24.35
N SER A 30 14.81 -8.90 -23.44
CA SER A 30 13.51 -8.28 -23.10
C SER A 30 13.70 -6.91 -22.43
N LEU A 31 14.77 -6.73 -21.65
CA LEU A 31 15.10 -5.44 -21.09
C LEU A 31 15.48 -4.41 -22.15
N GLN A 32 16.34 -4.80 -23.13
CA GLN A 32 16.73 -3.92 -24.24
C GLN A 32 15.52 -3.49 -25.06
N ASP A 33 14.63 -4.43 -25.38
CA ASP A 33 13.38 -4.14 -26.12
C ASP A 33 12.48 -3.18 -25.32
N GLU A 34 12.33 -3.40 -24.01
CA GLU A 34 11.49 -2.55 -23.14
C GLU A 34 12.08 -1.14 -22.99
N LEU A 35 13.42 -1.00 -22.91
CA LEU A 35 14.07 0.30 -22.85
C LEU A 35 14.04 1.05 -24.18
N ALA A 36 14.01 0.33 -25.31
CA ALA A 36 13.87 0.93 -26.63
C ALA A 36 12.42 1.40 -26.91
N GLN A 37 11.42 0.70 -26.35
CA GLN A 37 9.99 1.02 -26.46
C GLN A 37 9.51 1.88 -25.29
N ALA A 38 10.12 3.05 -25.08
CA ALA A 38 10.04 3.88 -23.89
C ALA A 38 8.62 4.21 -23.35
N ASN A 39 7.54 3.86 -24.05
CA ASN A 39 6.18 4.31 -23.78
C ASN A 39 5.15 3.18 -23.54
N ASP A 40 5.57 1.92 -23.38
CA ASP A 40 4.61 0.82 -23.18
C ASP A 40 4.61 0.36 -21.71
N PHE A 41 3.73 0.94 -20.91
CA PHE A 41 3.50 0.47 -19.55
C PHE A 41 2.83 -0.91 -19.58
N ALA A 42 3.44 -1.90 -18.95
CA ALA A 42 2.89 -3.24 -18.80
C ALA A 42 3.25 -3.80 -17.41
N PRO A 43 2.25 -4.09 -16.55
CA PRO A 43 2.50 -4.69 -15.25
C PRO A 43 2.97 -6.14 -15.37
N PHE A 44 3.70 -6.63 -14.35
CA PHE A 44 3.85 -8.06 -14.13
C PHE A 44 2.59 -8.62 -13.48
N VAL A 45 2.08 -9.71 -14.03
CA VAL A 45 0.90 -10.41 -13.54
C VAL A 45 1.34 -11.74 -12.92
N CYS A 46 1.27 -11.82 -11.60
CA CYS A 46 1.59 -13.01 -10.81
C CYS A 46 0.34 -13.90 -10.73
N ALA A 47 0.37 -15.03 -11.39
CA ALA A 47 -0.74 -15.98 -11.49
C ALA A 47 -0.35 -17.34 -10.89
N GLY A 48 -1.32 -18.11 -10.44
CA GLY A 48 -1.10 -19.43 -9.86
C GLY A 48 -2.16 -19.83 -8.83
N PRO A 49 -2.16 -21.07 -8.34
CA PRO A 49 -3.07 -21.54 -7.30
C PRO A 49 -2.97 -20.74 -6.00
N ASN A 50 -3.98 -20.89 -5.12
CA ASN A 50 -3.92 -20.35 -3.76
C ASN A 50 -2.74 -20.98 -3.00
N GLY A 51 -2.03 -20.17 -2.22
CA GLY A 51 -0.88 -20.62 -1.43
C GLY A 51 0.38 -20.91 -2.23
N SER A 52 0.45 -20.56 -3.54
CA SER A 52 1.64 -20.75 -4.37
C SER A 52 2.75 -19.73 -4.16
N GLY A 53 2.59 -18.73 -3.28
CA GLY A 53 3.64 -17.77 -2.94
C GLY A 53 3.56 -16.42 -3.68
N LYS A 54 2.52 -16.14 -4.46
CA LYS A 54 2.35 -14.88 -5.21
C LYS A 54 2.46 -13.64 -4.31
N SER A 55 1.62 -13.57 -3.27
CA SER A 55 1.62 -12.44 -2.33
C SER A 55 2.90 -12.36 -1.50
N ASN A 56 3.57 -13.51 -1.26
CA ASN A 56 4.85 -13.53 -0.53
C ASN A 56 6.00 -12.90 -1.34
N LEU A 57 5.95 -12.95 -2.68
CA LEU A 57 6.90 -12.20 -3.51
C LEU A 57 6.73 -10.68 -3.31
N LEU A 58 5.48 -10.19 -3.29
CA LEU A 58 5.18 -8.78 -3.06
C LEU A 58 5.59 -8.37 -1.64
N GLU A 59 5.29 -9.20 -0.65
CA GLU A 59 5.67 -8.97 0.76
C GLU A 59 7.20 -8.93 0.92
N ALA A 60 7.95 -9.83 0.25
CA ALA A 60 9.41 -9.85 0.28
C ALA A 60 10.00 -8.53 -0.25
N LEU A 61 9.48 -8.04 -1.38
CA LEU A 61 9.89 -6.73 -1.92
C LEU A 61 9.57 -5.60 -0.94
N ALA A 62 8.37 -5.56 -0.37
CA ALA A 62 7.99 -4.57 0.63
C ALA A 62 8.90 -4.62 1.87
N ALA A 63 9.23 -5.82 2.38
CA ALA A 63 10.11 -6.01 3.52
C ALA A 63 11.56 -5.58 3.24
N ILE A 64 12.05 -5.80 2.02
CA ILE A 64 13.38 -5.32 1.60
C ILE A 64 13.40 -3.79 1.56
N PHE A 65 12.40 -3.15 0.95
CA PHE A 65 12.33 -1.69 0.89
C PHE A 65 12.08 -1.08 2.27
N PHE A 66 11.36 -1.75 3.18
CA PHE A 66 11.25 -1.35 4.58
C PHE A 66 12.64 -1.25 5.24
N GLN A 67 13.49 -2.27 5.08
CA GLN A 67 14.85 -2.25 5.64
C GLN A 67 15.71 -1.12 5.07
N LEU A 68 15.52 -0.77 3.78
CA LEU A 68 16.20 0.35 3.16
C LEU A 68 15.73 1.72 3.70
N GLU A 69 14.43 1.86 3.93
CA GLU A 69 13.88 3.10 4.50
C GLU A 69 14.27 3.29 5.97
N VAL A 70 14.37 2.21 6.77
CA VAL A 70 14.85 2.27 8.17
C VAL A 70 16.26 2.88 8.27
N LEU A 71 17.15 2.64 7.29
CA LEU A 71 18.50 3.23 7.26
C LEU A 71 18.50 4.78 7.18
N ARG A 72 17.39 5.38 6.78
CA ARG A 72 17.24 6.83 6.60
C ARG A 72 16.71 7.53 7.85
N VAL A 73 16.10 6.77 8.75
CA VAL A 73 15.54 7.27 10.02
C VAL A 73 16.68 7.52 11.01
N ARG A 74 16.58 8.59 11.78
CA ARG A 74 17.56 8.88 12.85
C ARG A 74 17.59 7.73 13.84
N ARG A 75 18.78 7.15 14.04
CA ARG A 75 18.97 5.99 14.92
C ARG A 75 18.40 6.21 16.34
N SER A 76 18.52 7.41 16.89
CA SER A 76 17.99 7.77 18.20
C SER A 76 16.46 7.76 18.29
N PHE A 77 15.76 7.78 17.16
CA PHE A 77 14.30 7.75 17.09
C PHE A 77 13.74 6.40 16.68
N LEU A 78 14.61 5.46 16.31
CA LEU A 78 14.18 4.10 16.01
C LEU A 78 13.73 3.41 17.30
N PRO A 79 12.68 2.56 17.24
CA PRO A 79 12.32 1.68 18.33
C PRO A 79 13.48 0.71 18.65
N GLU A 80 13.58 0.27 19.91
CA GLU A 80 14.67 -0.58 20.39
C GLU A 80 14.94 -1.79 19.49
N ALA A 81 13.89 -2.43 19.00
CA ALA A 81 13.97 -3.59 18.08
C ALA A 81 14.68 -3.29 16.75
N LEU A 82 14.81 -2.02 16.34
CA LEU A 82 15.43 -1.58 15.09
C LEU A 82 16.70 -0.75 15.29
N GLN A 83 17.16 -0.54 16.54
CA GLN A 83 18.33 0.30 16.84
C GLN A 83 19.67 -0.39 16.57
N ASP A 84 19.69 -1.71 16.47
CA ASP A 84 20.92 -2.46 16.16
C ASP A 84 21.46 -2.10 14.77
N GLU A 85 22.78 -2.23 14.57
CA GLU A 85 23.42 -2.01 13.27
C GLU A 85 22.94 -3.01 12.20
N ALA A 86 22.62 -4.21 12.66
CA ALA A 86 22.11 -5.30 11.81
C ALA A 86 20.85 -5.89 12.44
N PRO A 87 19.71 -5.15 12.42
CA PRO A 87 18.49 -5.62 13.05
C PRO A 87 18.02 -6.93 12.41
N ASP A 88 17.53 -7.84 13.25
CA ASP A 88 17.00 -9.14 12.83
C ASP A 88 15.59 -8.96 12.23
N VAL A 89 15.56 -8.37 11.04
CA VAL A 89 14.32 -8.14 10.28
C VAL A 89 14.30 -9.07 9.09
N SER A 90 13.25 -9.88 8.99
CA SER A 90 13.07 -10.83 7.89
C SER A 90 12.70 -10.12 6.57
N PRO A 91 13.29 -10.53 5.41
CA PRO A 91 14.33 -11.54 5.27
C PRO A 91 15.68 -11.05 5.82
N VAL A 92 16.39 -11.89 6.56
CA VAL A 92 17.69 -11.52 7.16
C VAL A 92 18.84 -11.56 6.15
N ALA A 93 18.64 -12.22 5.00
CA ALA A 93 19.60 -12.24 3.90
C ALA A 93 18.89 -12.29 2.55
N PHE A 94 19.34 -11.45 1.61
CA PHE A 94 18.75 -11.34 0.27
C PHE A 94 19.67 -10.60 -0.70
N GLU A 95 19.36 -10.72 -2.01
CA GLU A 95 19.92 -9.90 -3.09
C GLU A 95 18.77 -9.36 -3.95
N LEU A 96 18.83 -8.08 -4.32
CA LEU A 96 17.85 -7.42 -5.18
C LEU A 96 18.57 -6.52 -6.18
N ASP A 97 18.36 -6.74 -7.49
CA ASP A 97 18.91 -5.92 -8.56
C ASP A 97 17.78 -5.21 -9.31
N TYR A 98 17.96 -3.92 -9.58
CA TYR A 98 17.00 -3.13 -10.35
C TYR A 98 17.64 -1.96 -11.09
N LEU A 99 16.93 -1.41 -12.05
CA LEU A 99 17.23 -0.12 -12.64
C LEU A 99 16.33 0.96 -12.05
N ILE A 100 16.91 2.10 -11.73
CA ILE A 100 16.16 3.30 -11.35
C ILE A 100 16.49 4.43 -12.31
N ARG A 101 15.45 5.20 -12.69
CA ARG A 101 15.65 6.34 -13.58
C ARG A 101 16.22 7.50 -12.79
N VAL A 102 17.35 8.01 -13.23
CA VAL A 102 17.99 9.18 -12.62
C VAL A 102 17.29 10.43 -13.15
N PRO A 103 16.85 11.36 -12.28
CA PRO A 103 16.24 12.62 -12.70
C PRO A 103 17.13 13.42 -13.63
N ALA A 104 16.53 14.19 -14.56
CA ALA A 104 17.28 14.92 -15.59
C ALA A 104 18.28 15.94 -15.01
N GLU A 105 17.94 16.54 -13.87
CA GLU A 105 18.80 17.49 -13.14
C GLU A 105 20.11 16.90 -12.62
N TYR A 106 20.16 15.58 -12.44
CA TYR A 106 21.35 14.83 -11.99
C TYR A 106 22.08 14.10 -13.14
N ARG A 107 21.73 14.37 -14.40
CA ARG A 107 22.35 13.75 -15.58
C ARG A 107 23.07 14.79 -16.45
N SER A 108 24.25 14.43 -16.93
CA SER A 108 24.84 15.11 -18.08
C SER A 108 24.21 14.62 -19.39
N PRO A 109 24.28 15.39 -20.50
CA PRO A 109 23.71 14.98 -21.80
C PRO A 109 24.15 13.60 -22.29
N ASP A 110 25.37 13.19 -21.94
CA ASP A 110 25.98 11.92 -22.38
C ASP A 110 25.76 10.77 -21.37
N SER A 111 25.17 11.03 -20.19
CA SER A 111 24.95 10.01 -19.17
C SER A 111 23.72 9.14 -19.53
N PRO A 112 23.77 7.83 -19.22
CA PRO A 112 22.60 6.96 -19.40
C PRO A 112 21.45 7.43 -18.51
N PRO A 113 20.18 7.18 -18.90
CA PRO A 113 19.03 7.58 -18.08
C PRO A 113 18.81 6.67 -16.86
N TRP A 114 19.50 5.54 -16.77
CA TRP A 114 19.26 4.50 -15.77
C TRP A 114 20.50 4.22 -14.93
N ALA A 115 20.34 4.30 -13.62
CA ALA A 115 21.28 3.75 -12.66
C ALA A 115 20.98 2.26 -12.44
N LYS A 116 22.00 1.41 -12.49
CA LYS A 116 21.92 0.01 -12.11
C LYS A 116 22.28 -0.13 -10.64
N VAL A 117 21.33 -0.63 -9.85
CA VAL A 117 21.43 -0.70 -8.39
C VAL A 117 21.37 -2.15 -7.95
N GLY A 118 22.40 -2.56 -7.20
CA GLY A 118 22.45 -3.79 -6.46
C GLY A 118 22.23 -3.53 -4.97
N VAL A 119 21.32 -4.28 -4.35
CA VAL A 119 21.05 -4.27 -2.92
C VAL A 119 21.24 -5.65 -2.37
N TRP A 120 21.98 -5.78 -1.28
CA TRP A 120 22.14 -7.08 -0.62
C TRP A 120 22.29 -6.95 0.89
N LYS A 121 21.89 -8.02 1.56
CA LYS A 121 22.08 -8.21 3.01
C LYS A 121 22.56 -9.64 3.25
N LYS A 122 23.52 -9.81 4.15
CA LYS A 122 23.90 -11.10 4.73
C LYS A 122 23.40 -11.18 6.16
N ALA A 123 23.08 -12.37 6.63
CA ALA A 123 22.68 -12.58 8.01
C ALA A 123 23.71 -11.98 8.99
N GLY A 124 23.27 -11.17 9.93
CA GLY A 124 24.12 -10.46 10.88
C GLY A 124 24.86 -9.24 10.32
N GLU A 125 24.58 -8.83 9.07
CA GLU A 125 25.12 -7.60 8.49
C GLU A 125 23.98 -6.59 8.18
N SER A 126 24.34 -5.31 8.13
CA SER A 126 23.42 -4.27 7.65
C SER A 126 23.22 -4.36 6.14
N VAL A 127 22.08 -3.87 5.65
CA VAL A 127 21.78 -3.78 4.21
C VAL A 127 22.78 -2.86 3.51
N ARG A 128 23.22 -3.26 2.33
CA ARG A 128 24.14 -2.48 1.48
C ARG A 128 23.49 -2.16 0.15
N ILE A 129 23.75 -0.95 -0.34
CA ILE A 129 23.34 -0.47 -1.66
C ILE A 129 24.59 -0.15 -2.46
N GLN A 130 24.63 -0.59 -3.71
CA GLN A 130 25.69 -0.26 -4.66
C GLN A 130 25.12 0.29 -5.95
N TRP A 131 25.70 1.36 -6.43
CA TRP A 131 25.46 1.88 -7.77
C TRP A 131 26.49 1.29 -8.75
N GLU A 132 26.11 0.26 -9.51
CA GLU A 132 27.05 -0.54 -10.29
C GLU A 132 27.64 0.23 -11.48
N ASN A 133 26.82 1.00 -12.19
CA ASN A 133 27.26 1.78 -13.36
C ASN A 133 27.55 3.26 -13.03
N GLN A 134 27.98 3.54 -11.83
CA GLN A 134 28.29 4.90 -11.38
C GLN A 134 29.32 5.62 -12.27
N ALA A 135 30.26 4.89 -12.83
CA ALA A 135 31.32 5.45 -13.69
C ALA A 135 30.78 6.10 -14.98
N ASP A 136 29.56 5.73 -15.40
CA ASP A 136 28.91 6.27 -16.60
C ASP A 136 28.27 7.67 -16.34
N PHE A 137 28.31 8.15 -15.11
CA PHE A 137 27.75 9.43 -14.68
C PHE A 137 28.85 10.43 -14.32
N SER A 138 28.53 11.73 -14.42
CA SER A 138 29.55 12.77 -14.15
C SER A 138 29.95 12.82 -12.67
N THR A 139 31.18 13.32 -12.40
CA THR A 139 31.75 13.43 -11.05
C THR A 139 30.92 14.34 -10.13
N ASP A 140 30.18 15.32 -10.70
CA ASP A 140 29.35 16.25 -9.94
C ASP A 140 28.11 15.57 -9.35
N VAL A 141 27.54 14.60 -10.08
CA VAL A 141 26.48 13.72 -9.57
C VAL A 141 26.99 12.91 -8.37
N TYR A 142 28.23 12.42 -8.45
CA TYR A 142 28.84 11.67 -7.33
C TYR A 142 29.05 12.53 -6.07
N GLN A 143 29.40 13.81 -6.21
CA GLN A 143 29.53 14.72 -5.07
C GLN A 143 28.17 15.00 -4.41
N ALA A 144 27.10 15.09 -5.19
CA ALA A 144 25.73 15.17 -4.67
C ALA A 144 25.35 13.92 -3.87
N PHE A 145 25.81 12.72 -4.28
CA PHE A 145 25.61 11.46 -3.54
C PHE A 145 26.39 11.36 -2.23
N LYS A 146 27.62 11.90 -2.16
CA LYS A 146 28.39 11.92 -0.91
C LYS A 146 27.74 12.73 0.20
N GLY A 147 26.84 13.65 -0.16
CA GLY A 147 26.06 14.45 0.78
C GLY A 147 24.87 13.74 1.44
N GLY A 148 24.67 12.45 1.20
CA GLY A 148 23.55 11.66 1.78
C GLY A 148 22.40 11.38 0.81
N HIS A 149 22.54 11.61 -0.48
CA HIS A 149 21.51 11.42 -1.52
C HIS A 149 21.38 9.96 -2.02
N ALA A 150 21.43 8.96 -1.12
CA ALA A 150 20.97 7.60 -1.43
C ALA A 150 19.55 7.57 -1.99
N ASP A 151 18.79 8.65 -1.78
CA ASP A 151 17.41 8.84 -2.21
C ASP A 151 17.17 8.69 -3.71
N ILE A 152 18.17 9.04 -4.53
CA ILE A 152 18.06 8.95 -6.00
C ILE A 152 18.14 7.49 -6.49
N LEU A 153 18.75 6.61 -5.70
CA LEU A 153 18.87 5.18 -6.01
C LEU A 153 17.65 4.38 -5.55
N LEU A 154 16.74 4.98 -4.78
CA LEU A 154 15.53 4.34 -4.29
C LEU A 154 14.30 4.80 -5.10
N PRO A 155 13.26 3.98 -5.22
CA PRO A 155 12.00 4.44 -5.78
C PRO A 155 11.44 5.61 -4.96
N GLN A 156 10.80 6.58 -5.62
CA GLN A 156 10.17 7.69 -4.94
C GLN A 156 9.05 7.21 -4.00
N TYR A 157 8.34 6.16 -4.42
CA TYR A 157 7.34 5.48 -3.61
C TYR A 157 7.37 3.97 -3.85
N VAL A 158 7.11 3.22 -2.79
CA VAL A 158 6.69 1.82 -2.84
C VAL A 158 5.27 1.78 -2.29
N LEU A 159 4.32 1.43 -3.14
CA LEU A 159 2.89 1.52 -2.88
C LEU A 159 2.33 0.12 -2.73
N GLY A 160 1.78 -0.19 -1.57
CA GLY A 160 1.11 -1.45 -1.27
C GLY A 160 -0.40 -1.27 -1.26
N TYR A 161 -1.11 -2.21 -1.86
CA TYR A 161 -2.55 -2.34 -1.79
C TYR A 161 -2.96 -3.81 -1.80
N SER A 162 -3.86 -4.21 -0.91
CA SER A 162 -4.51 -5.51 -0.95
C SER A 162 -6.02 -5.32 -0.95
N SER A 163 -6.74 -6.19 -1.64
CA SER A 163 -8.19 -6.11 -1.69
C SER A 163 -8.84 -6.75 -0.45
N GLY A 164 -9.96 -6.18 -0.02
CA GLY A 164 -10.76 -6.71 1.08
C GLY A 164 -10.03 -6.68 2.43
N GLU A 165 -10.20 -7.75 3.21
CA GLU A 165 -9.58 -7.92 4.54
C GLU A 165 -8.22 -8.65 4.48
N ASN A 166 -7.61 -8.76 3.30
CA ASN A 166 -6.31 -9.40 3.13
C ASN A 166 -5.18 -8.47 3.59
N GLU A 167 -4.49 -8.84 4.65
CA GLU A 167 -3.41 -8.05 5.26
C GLU A 167 -2.00 -8.59 4.97
N ILE A 168 -1.84 -9.62 4.14
CA ILE A 168 -0.55 -10.31 3.92
C ILE A 168 0.57 -9.34 3.56
N LEU A 169 0.26 -8.33 2.76
CA LEU A 169 1.24 -7.32 2.31
C LEU A 169 1.50 -6.21 3.35
N SER A 170 0.63 -6.01 4.34
CA SER A 170 0.54 -4.78 5.12
C SER A 170 1.66 -4.56 6.12
N LEU A 171 2.22 -5.61 6.73
CA LEU A 171 3.12 -5.52 7.89
C LEU A 171 4.34 -4.60 7.69
N PRO A 172 5.14 -4.71 6.60
CA PRO A 172 6.30 -3.82 6.40
C PRO A 172 5.91 -2.34 6.30
N PHE A 173 4.79 -2.08 5.66
CA PHE A 173 4.27 -0.72 5.48
C PHE A 173 3.77 -0.10 6.80
N PHE A 174 3.04 -0.87 7.61
CA PHE A 174 2.58 -0.40 8.91
C PHE A 174 3.76 -0.15 9.85
N LYS A 175 4.74 -1.06 9.90
CA LYS A 175 5.97 -0.82 10.68
C LYS A 175 6.63 0.50 10.27
N MET A 176 6.79 0.75 8.97
CA MET A 176 7.41 2.00 8.49
C MET A 176 6.57 3.24 8.81
N ARG A 177 5.26 3.15 8.67
CA ARG A 177 4.33 4.23 9.00
C ARG A 177 4.48 4.67 10.47
N PHE A 178 4.59 3.71 11.40
CA PHE A 178 4.81 4.02 12.82
C PHE A 178 6.21 4.56 13.08
N VAL A 179 7.25 3.98 12.49
CA VAL A 179 8.64 4.47 12.64
C VAL A 179 8.74 5.93 12.20
N GLN A 180 8.20 6.29 11.06
CA GLN A 180 8.23 7.67 10.56
C GLN A 180 7.34 8.60 11.39
N PHE A 181 6.17 8.13 11.84
CA PHE A 181 5.32 8.89 12.74
C PHE A 181 6.04 9.20 14.05
N ASP A 182 6.69 8.20 14.67
CA ASP A 182 7.41 8.38 15.94
C ASP A 182 8.63 9.31 15.75
N GLU A 183 9.37 9.21 14.63
CA GLU A 183 10.45 10.16 14.32
C GLU A 183 9.90 11.59 14.22
N TYR A 184 8.81 11.77 13.47
CA TYR A 184 8.18 13.07 13.27
C TYR A 184 7.66 13.65 14.59
N LEU A 185 6.92 12.86 15.37
CA LEU A 185 6.39 13.29 16.65
C LEU A 185 7.50 13.65 17.65
N ASN A 186 8.55 12.83 17.71
CA ASN A 186 9.71 13.11 18.57
C ASN A 186 10.42 14.41 18.16
N ALA A 187 10.56 14.67 16.85
CA ALA A 187 11.14 15.92 16.37
C ALA A 187 10.27 17.13 16.78
N LEU A 188 8.94 17.02 16.64
CA LEU A 188 8.01 18.08 17.06
C LEU A 188 8.05 18.32 18.57
N THR A 189 7.99 17.26 19.38
CA THR A 189 7.99 17.37 20.86
C THR A 189 9.29 17.92 21.39
N GLN A 190 10.43 17.54 20.78
CA GLN A 190 11.76 18.00 21.15
C GLN A 190 12.16 19.33 20.50
N GLN A 191 11.27 19.94 19.73
CA GLN A 191 11.52 21.19 19.00
C GLN A 191 12.77 21.12 18.09
N LEU A 192 13.03 19.95 17.53
CA LEU A 192 14.13 19.72 16.59
C LEU A 192 13.67 20.04 15.17
N SER A 193 14.60 20.58 14.35
CA SER A 193 14.31 20.67 12.91
C SER A 193 14.12 19.27 12.33
N TYR A 194 13.02 19.05 11.61
CA TYR A 194 12.75 17.80 10.95
C TYR A 194 13.23 17.86 9.49
N PRO A 195 14.36 17.21 9.16
CA PRO A 195 14.91 17.27 7.81
C PRO A 195 14.21 16.31 6.84
N GLY A 196 13.39 15.39 7.36
CA GLY A 196 12.66 14.40 6.57
C GLY A 196 11.34 14.94 6.02
N HIS A 197 10.64 14.06 5.33
CA HIS A 197 9.27 14.30 4.87
C HIS A 197 8.34 13.55 5.83
N PRO A 198 7.33 14.23 6.44
CA PRO A 198 6.39 13.54 7.33
C PRO A 198 5.48 12.54 6.62
N GLU A 199 5.43 12.57 5.27
CA GLU A 199 4.74 11.60 4.45
C GLU A 199 5.58 10.33 4.19
N THR A 200 4.97 9.16 4.30
CA THR A 200 5.62 7.88 4.05
C THR A 200 5.85 7.62 2.56
N ARG A 201 7.07 7.25 2.18
CA ARG A 201 7.38 6.75 0.84
C ARG A 201 6.97 5.28 0.68
N LEU A 202 7.09 4.50 1.74
CA LEU A 202 6.57 3.14 1.81
C LEU A 202 5.12 3.23 2.31
N ALA A 203 4.16 3.31 1.40
CA ALA A 203 2.77 3.62 1.71
C ALA A 203 1.84 2.44 1.43
N TYR A 204 1.20 1.91 2.48
CA TYR A 204 0.08 1.00 2.35
C TYR A 204 -1.20 1.82 2.23
N LEU A 205 -1.81 1.77 1.07
CA LEU A 205 -2.96 2.59 0.74
C LEU A 205 -4.25 1.77 0.91
N ASP A 206 -4.61 1.57 2.17
CA ASP A 206 -5.82 0.89 2.58
C ASP A 206 -7.09 1.75 2.35
N SER A 207 -8.24 1.22 2.72
CA SER A 207 -9.54 1.90 2.58
C SER A 207 -9.59 3.25 3.31
N GLY A 208 -8.72 3.48 4.31
CA GLY A 208 -8.61 4.77 5.01
C GLY A 208 -8.15 5.91 4.12
N PHE A 209 -7.41 5.60 3.05
CA PHE A 209 -6.93 6.59 2.07
C PHE A 209 -7.88 6.78 0.87
N SER A 210 -8.89 5.93 0.68
CA SER A 210 -9.78 5.98 -0.50
C SER A 210 -10.42 7.35 -0.70
N GLN A 211 -10.85 8.00 0.39
CA GLN A 211 -11.44 9.34 0.30
C GLN A 211 -10.42 10.40 -0.12
N ALA A 212 -9.19 10.34 0.40
CA ALA A 212 -8.11 11.25 0.01
C ALA A 212 -7.74 11.09 -1.47
N ILE A 213 -7.58 9.84 -1.93
CA ILE A 213 -7.27 9.49 -3.32
C ILE A 213 -8.34 10.05 -4.27
N LEU A 214 -9.62 9.80 -3.96
CA LEU A 214 -10.73 10.29 -4.78
C LEU A 214 -10.79 11.82 -4.79
N LEU A 215 -10.70 12.47 -3.62
CA LEU A 215 -10.75 13.94 -3.52
C LEU A 215 -9.64 14.61 -4.31
N CYS A 216 -8.39 14.14 -4.19
CA CYS A 216 -7.26 14.70 -4.92
C CYS A 216 -7.47 14.60 -6.44
N ASN A 217 -7.89 13.43 -6.94
CA ASN A 217 -8.15 13.26 -8.36
C ASN A 217 -9.32 14.15 -8.85
N LEU A 218 -10.45 14.16 -8.16
CA LEU A 218 -11.62 14.96 -8.56
C LEU A 218 -11.40 16.47 -8.46
N LEU A 219 -10.47 16.95 -7.62
CA LEU A 219 -10.14 18.38 -7.49
C LEU A 219 -9.17 18.86 -8.58
N PHE A 220 -8.22 18.01 -8.99
CA PHE A 220 -7.08 18.44 -9.83
C PHE A 220 -7.11 17.92 -11.26
N GLN A 221 -7.58 16.69 -11.49
CA GLN A 221 -7.53 16.07 -12.82
C GLN A 221 -8.59 16.65 -13.74
N ASP A 222 -8.26 16.70 -15.02
CA ASP A 222 -9.18 17.10 -16.08
C ASP A 222 -10.16 15.97 -16.46
N GLU A 223 -11.14 16.31 -17.27
CA GLU A 223 -12.19 15.38 -17.71
C GLU A 223 -11.66 14.20 -18.52
N ALA A 224 -10.63 14.42 -19.32
CA ALA A 224 -10.02 13.38 -20.16
C ALA A 224 -9.28 12.35 -19.27
N THR A 225 -8.55 12.82 -18.28
CA THR A 225 -7.85 11.97 -17.30
C THR A 225 -8.82 11.17 -16.43
N LEU A 226 -9.99 11.74 -16.09
CA LEU A 226 -11.04 11.08 -15.30
C LEU A 226 -12.01 10.24 -16.14
N GLN A 227 -11.71 10.00 -17.43
CA GLN A 227 -12.61 9.28 -18.33
C GLN A 227 -13.05 7.92 -17.77
N ALA A 228 -12.13 7.13 -17.20
CA ALA A 228 -12.46 5.84 -16.60
C ALA A 228 -13.42 5.96 -15.41
N PHE A 229 -13.29 7.01 -14.58
CA PHE A 229 -14.19 7.26 -13.45
C PHE A 229 -15.62 7.58 -13.93
N ARG A 230 -15.73 8.27 -15.08
CA ARG A 230 -17.00 8.64 -15.68
C ARG A 230 -17.66 7.49 -16.42
N GLU A 231 -16.91 6.76 -17.23
CA GLU A 231 -17.44 5.68 -18.06
C GLU A 231 -17.79 4.43 -17.23
N ASP A 232 -16.93 4.03 -16.32
CA ASP A 232 -17.06 2.77 -15.59
C ASP A 232 -17.93 2.92 -14.32
N VAL A 233 -17.81 4.05 -13.60
CA VAL A 233 -18.53 4.29 -12.33
C VAL A 233 -19.63 5.35 -12.46
N GLY A 234 -19.53 6.22 -13.46
CA GLY A 234 -20.51 7.30 -13.69
C GLY A 234 -20.30 8.54 -12.81
N ILE A 235 -19.12 8.73 -12.22
CA ILE A 235 -18.85 9.94 -11.40
C ILE A 235 -18.76 11.16 -12.32
N GLU A 236 -19.54 12.21 -12.01
CA GLU A 236 -19.55 13.45 -12.80
C GLU A 236 -18.76 14.56 -12.13
N ALA A 237 -19.13 14.95 -10.89
CA ALA A 237 -18.52 16.09 -10.22
C ALA A 237 -18.56 15.94 -8.69
N LEU A 238 -17.47 16.33 -8.03
CA LEU A 238 -17.41 16.54 -6.58
C LEU A 238 -18.25 17.77 -6.21
N ARG A 239 -19.09 17.67 -5.20
CA ARG A 239 -20.01 18.75 -4.76
C ARG A 239 -19.55 19.37 -3.45
N GLU A 240 -19.35 18.56 -2.44
CA GLU A 240 -18.95 19.05 -1.13
C GLU A 240 -18.20 17.98 -0.34
N PHE A 241 -17.39 18.42 0.59
CA PHE A 241 -16.78 17.57 1.61
C PHE A 241 -16.41 18.40 2.83
N ARG A 242 -16.18 17.71 3.94
CA ARG A 242 -15.75 18.29 5.21
C ARG A 242 -14.51 17.59 5.72
N ILE A 243 -13.55 18.36 6.21
CA ILE A 243 -12.42 17.88 6.99
C ILE A 243 -12.66 18.26 8.45
N ILE A 244 -12.43 17.30 9.35
CA ILE A 244 -12.46 17.50 10.80
C ILE A 244 -11.08 17.14 11.33
N LEU A 245 -10.44 18.08 12.01
CA LEU A 245 -9.15 17.92 12.66
C LEU A 245 -9.31 18.23 14.14
N ARG A 246 -9.21 17.21 15.01
CA ARG A 246 -9.25 17.40 16.48
C ARG A 246 -8.00 18.18 16.89
N HIS A 247 -8.20 19.23 17.65
CA HIS A 247 -7.09 20.06 18.10
C HIS A 247 -6.69 19.83 19.57
N ARG A 248 -7.57 19.25 20.39
CA ARG A 248 -7.26 18.86 21.77
C ARG A 248 -7.31 17.36 21.92
N ILE A 249 -6.18 16.77 22.26
CA ILE A 249 -5.99 15.33 22.39
C ILE A 249 -5.68 15.01 23.85
N PRO A 250 -6.35 14.02 24.45
CA PRO A 250 -5.99 13.57 25.80
C PRO A 250 -4.60 12.92 25.76
N LEU A 251 -3.80 13.23 26.77
CA LEU A 251 -2.49 12.63 27.02
C LEU A 251 -2.55 11.73 28.25
N ASP A 252 -1.87 10.59 28.18
CA ASP A 252 -1.48 9.86 29.37
C ASP A 252 -0.20 10.45 30.01
N THR A 253 0.21 9.93 31.15
CA THR A 253 1.37 10.44 31.88
C THR A 253 2.68 10.20 31.15
N VAL A 254 2.81 9.09 30.43
CA VAL A 254 4.02 8.74 29.68
C VAL A 254 4.16 9.67 28.45
N GLN A 255 3.06 9.89 27.75
CA GLN A 255 3.01 10.83 26.61
C GLN A 255 3.31 12.27 27.05
N LEU A 256 2.83 12.69 28.23
CA LEU A 256 3.15 14.01 28.79
C LEU A 256 4.65 14.15 29.12
N GLU A 257 5.23 13.12 29.72
CA GLU A 257 6.64 13.10 30.10
C GLU A 257 7.58 13.14 28.89
N ALA A 258 7.14 12.69 27.71
CA ALA A 258 7.90 12.83 26.46
C ALA A 258 8.15 14.29 26.04
N PHE A 259 7.37 15.25 26.56
CA PHE A 259 7.58 16.69 26.35
C PHE A 259 8.60 17.31 27.29
N ASP A 260 9.21 16.52 28.20
CA ASP A 260 10.25 16.99 29.09
C ASP A 260 11.61 17.06 28.37
N LEU A 261 11.96 18.25 27.90
CA LEU A 261 13.20 18.51 27.16
C LEU A 261 14.46 18.61 28.05
N ALA A 262 14.32 18.49 29.39
CA ALA A 262 15.45 18.53 30.30
C ALA A 262 16.34 17.28 30.17
N ASP A 263 17.64 17.45 30.24
CA ASP A 263 18.57 16.32 30.34
C ASP A 263 18.44 15.60 31.71
N GLU A 264 19.04 14.43 31.85
CA GLU A 264 18.90 13.61 33.05
C GLU A 264 19.45 14.29 34.30
N ASP A 265 20.48 15.15 34.21
CA ASP A 265 21.00 15.91 35.35
C ASP A 265 20.02 17.02 35.73
N GLN A 266 19.46 17.73 34.80
CA GLN A 266 18.42 18.74 35.01
C GLN A 266 17.13 18.11 35.59
N LYS A 267 16.71 16.95 35.10
CA LYS A 267 15.57 16.21 35.66
C LYS A 267 15.81 15.83 37.09
N ARG A 268 17.00 15.34 37.41
CA ARG A 268 17.40 14.98 38.77
C ARG A 268 17.47 16.21 39.69
N GLU A 269 18.05 17.31 39.21
CA GLU A 269 18.12 18.57 39.99
C GLU A 269 16.72 19.14 40.26
N ARG A 270 15.86 19.15 39.25
CA ARG A 270 14.45 19.55 39.39
C ARG A 270 13.71 18.69 40.40
N ARG A 271 13.84 17.37 40.37
CA ARG A 271 13.23 16.47 41.37
C ARG A 271 13.74 16.75 42.77
N ASN A 272 15.04 16.93 42.94
CA ASN A 272 15.63 17.26 44.25
C ASN A 272 15.11 18.59 44.78
N ARG A 273 15.01 19.63 43.96
CA ARG A 273 14.44 20.93 44.31
C ARG A 273 12.99 20.79 44.78
N ILE A 274 12.15 20.10 44.01
CA ILE A 274 10.73 19.88 44.35
C ILE A 274 10.59 19.10 45.64
N GLN A 275 11.41 18.07 45.86
CA GLN A 275 11.42 17.32 47.12
C GLN A 275 11.81 18.20 48.32
N ALA A 276 12.82 19.05 48.19
CA ALA A 276 13.22 19.99 49.24
C ALA A 276 12.10 20.99 49.57
N GLU A 277 11.42 21.54 48.56
CA GLU A 277 10.25 22.40 48.73
C GLU A 277 9.08 21.69 49.42
N ALA A 278 8.80 20.43 49.04
CA ALA A 278 7.76 19.62 49.67
C ALA A 278 8.04 19.37 51.16
N ARG A 279 9.32 19.07 51.53
CA ARG A 279 9.75 18.91 52.91
C ARG A 279 9.59 20.20 53.70
N THR A 280 9.90 21.35 53.12
CA THR A 280 9.72 22.65 53.82
C THR A 280 8.26 22.99 54.07
N ARG A 281 7.33 22.42 53.30
CA ARG A 281 5.88 22.52 53.50
C ARG A 281 5.31 21.53 54.50
N GLY A 282 6.15 20.64 55.09
CA GLY A 282 5.76 19.70 56.13
C GLY A 282 5.03 18.46 55.66
N LEU A 283 5.16 18.09 54.36
CA LEU A 283 4.58 16.87 53.82
C LEU A 283 5.33 15.61 54.29
N THR A 284 4.62 14.51 54.46
CA THR A 284 5.20 13.20 54.78
C THR A 284 5.92 12.61 53.56
N GLU A 285 6.88 11.70 53.77
CA GLU A 285 7.62 11.05 52.68
C GLU A 285 6.69 10.36 51.63
N SER A 286 5.56 9.79 52.08
CA SER A 286 4.55 9.20 51.19
C SER A 286 3.83 10.26 50.33
N GLU A 287 3.46 11.40 50.96
CA GLU A 287 2.85 12.54 50.25
C GLU A 287 3.85 13.23 49.31
N ILE A 288 5.13 13.29 49.70
CA ILE A 288 6.20 13.81 48.86
C ILE A 288 6.34 12.98 47.61
N SER A 289 6.39 11.64 47.73
CA SER A 289 6.55 10.76 46.58
C SER A 289 5.43 10.93 45.53
N GLN A 290 4.18 11.08 45.97
CA GLN A 290 3.03 11.33 45.11
C GLN A 290 3.02 12.76 44.51
N SER A 291 3.33 13.75 45.34
CA SER A 291 3.29 15.17 44.96
C SER A 291 4.41 15.56 44.00
N VAL A 292 5.59 14.91 44.08
CA VAL A 292 6.75 15.23 43.23
C VAL A 292 6.43 15.02 41.75
N ASP A 293 5.83 13.88 41.41
CA ASP A 293 5.51 13.58 40.01
C ASP A 293 4.46 14.56 39.46
N ASP A 294 3.44 14.91 40.23
CA ASP A 294 2.43 15.90 39.84
C ASP A 294 3.03 17.32 39.67
N TRP A 295 3.99 17.70 40.53
CA TRP A 295 4.66 18.99 40.39
C TRP A 295 5.60 19.03 39.18
N VAL A 296 6.31 17.93 38.89
CA VAL A 296 7.12 17.78 37.67
C VAL A 296 6.24 17.93 36.44
N ARG A 297 5.11 17.24 36.37
CA ARG A 297 4.16 17.35 35.27
C ARG A 297 3.63 18.78 35.08
N ARG A 298 3.31 19.47 36.14
CA ARG A 298 2.90 20.89 36.08
C ARG A 298 4.01 21.81 35.55
N GLU A 299 5.28 21.54 35.89
CA GLU A 299 6.40 22.30 35.32
C GLU A 299 6.56 22.03 33.81
N ILE A 300 6.41 20.79 33.36
CA ILE A 300 6.40 20.44 31.93
C ILE A 300 5.29 21.22 31.20
N ILE A 301 4.06 21.19 31.73
CA ILE A 301 2.92 21.90 31.15
C ILE A 301 3.17 23.41 31.06
N LYS A 302 3.73 24.02 32.13
CA LYS A 302 4.08 25.45 32.11
C LYS A 302 5.15 25.80 31.09
N GLY A 303 6.03 24.87 30.79
CA GLY A 303 7.13 25.04 29.84
C GLY A 303 6.70 24.90 28.37
N ASN A 304 5.53 24.34 28.11
CA ASN A 304 5.05 24.11 26.72
C ASN A 304 3.61 24.64 26.55
N PRO A 305 3.41 25.71 25.75
CA PRO A 305 2.10 26.32 25.58
C PRO A 305 1.07 25.43 24.86
N ALA A 306 1.52 24.37 24.17
CA ALA A 306 0.62 23.40 23.55
C ALA A 306 -0.02 22.45 24.58
N LEU A 307 0.51 22.40 25.81
CA LEU A 307 0.02 21.52 26.86
C LEU A 307 -0.95 22.25 27.81
N SER A 308 -1.93 21.53 28.30
CA SER A 308 -2.88 22.02 29.30
C SER A 308 -3.32 20.90 30.22
N GLU A 309 -3.70 21.30 31.47
CA GLU A 309 -4.34 20.41 32.44
C GLU A 309 -5.78 20.85 32.68
N THR A 310 -6.65 19.88 32.96
CA THR A 310 -8.04 20.12 33.35
C THR A 310 -8.31 19.27 34.59
N ASP A 311 -8.63 19.92 35.71
CA ASP A 311 -9.03 19.22 36.92
C ASP A 311 -10.49 18.77 36.79
N GLU A 312 -10.73 17.46 36.83
CA GLU A 312 -12.04 16.86 36.95
C GLU A 312 -12.21 16.24 38.36
N PRO A 313 -13.44 16.08 38.85
CA PRO A 313 -13.64 15.44 40.16
C PRO A 313 -13.01 14.05 40.22
N GLY A 314 -11.88 13.94 40.91
CA GLY A 314 -11.15 12.68 41.15
C GLY A 314 -10.00 12.36 40.22
N SER A 315 -9.71 13.19 39.20
CA SER A 315 -8.54 13.01 38.34
C SER A 315 -8.15 14.28 37.59
N THR A 316 -6.84 14.49 37.40
CA THR A 316 -6.32 15.52 36.50
C THR A 316 -6.15 14.90 35.11
N ARG A 317 -6.71 15.55 34.12
CA ARG A 317 -6.54 15.15 32.69
C ARG A 317 -5.59 16.10 32.00
N TYR A 318 -4.64 15.53 31.28
CA TYR A 318 -3.69 16.26 30.44
C TYR A 318 -4.19 16.31 29.01
N ARG A 319 -3.97 17.43 28.34
CA ARG A 319 -4.38 17.63 26.95
C ARG A 319 -3.29 18.33 26.15
N LEU A 320 -3.13 17.89 24.91
CA LEU A 320 -2.27 18.52 23.91
C LEU A 320 -3.13 19.30 22.90
N ASN A 321 -2.78 20.55 22.68
CA ASN A 321 -3.28 21.33 21.54
C ASN A 321 -2.45 20.99 20.31
N LEU A 322 -2.96 20.07 19.49
CA LEU A 322 -2.26 19.58 18.32
C LEU A 322 -1.98 20.68 17.30
N LEU A 323 -2.92 21.60 17.05
CA LEU A 323 -2.70 22.69 16.09
C LEU A 323 -1.53 23.58 16.52
N GLN A 324 -1.42 23.86 17.81
CA GLN A 324 -0.32 24.65 18.35
C GLN A 324 1.02 23.90 18.28
N LEU A 325 1.01 22.59 18.44
CA LEU A 325 2.20 21.76 18.24
C LEU A 325 2.63 21.78 16.76
N LEU A 326 1.69 21.62 15.83
CA LEU A 326 1.95 21.64 14.37
C LEU A 326 2.40 23.03 13.89
N ASP A 327 1.99 24.11 14.54
CA ASP A 327 2.48 25.48 14.24
C ASP A 327 3.98 25.62 14.50
N GLY A 328 4.57 24.77 15.32
CA GLY A 328 6.02 24.68 15.55
C GLY A 328 6.81 24.09 14.38
N ASP A 329 6.17 23.38 13.46
CA ASP A 329 6.75 22.86 12.23
C ASP A 329 6.23 23.63 11.01
N GLU A 330 7.14 24.28 10.29
CA GLU A 330 6.79 25.15 9.17
C GLU A 330 5.95 24.42 8.11
N LYS A 331 6.32 23.19 7.76
CA LYS A 331 5.65 22.39 6.72
C LYS A 331 4.22 22.04 7.13
N SER A 332 4.01 21.55 8.35
CA SER A 332 2.67 21.15 8.84
C SER A 332 1.77 22.37 9.06
N SER A 333 2.33 23.47 9.54
CA SER A 333 1.62 24.75 9.65
C SER A 333 1.17 25.27 8.28
N LEU A 334 2.02 25.16 7.25
CA LEU A 334 1.66 25.52 5.87
C LEU A 334 0.53 24.64 5.33
N VAL A 335 0.53 23.33 5.60
CA VAL A 335 -0.54 22.41 5.17
C VAL A 335 -1.88 22.82 5.78
N VAL A 336 -1.96 23.01 7.10
CA VAL A 336 -3.20 23.40 7.78
C VAL A 336 -3.69 24.77 7.29
N SER A 337 -2.76 25.72 7.12
CA SER A 337 -3.06 27.06 6.63
C SER A 337 -3.54 27.06 5.16
N ALA A 338 -2.94 26.23 4.30
CA ALA A 338 -3.36 26.06 2.91
C ALA A 338 -4.79 25.46 2.84
N LEU A 339 -5.08 24.44 3.62
CA LEU A 339 -6.42 23.85 3.70
C LEU A 339 -7.46 24.87 4.19
N LYS A 340 -7.13 25.72 5.18
CA LYS A 340 -8.00 26.80 5.65
C LYS A 340 -8.29 27.82 4.54
N ARG A 341 -7.29 28.20 3.74
CA ARG A 341 -7.47 29.15 2.61
C ARG A 341 -8.35 28.59 1.49
N CYS A 342 -8.36 27.28 1.29
CA CYS A 342 -9.23 26.62 0.31
C CYS A 342 -10.66 26.41 0.82
N ALA A 343 -10.89 26.51 2.15
CA ALA A 343 -12.18 26.20 2.75
C ALA A 343 -13.22 27.31 2.48
N THR A 344 -14.43 26.89 2.13
CA THR A 344 -15.59 27.80 2.05
C THR A 344 -15.94 28.33 3.44
N LEU A 345 -15.83 27.49 4.47
CA LEU A 345 -16.06 27.86 5.87
C LEU A 345 -15.03 27.15 6.75
N SER A 346 -14.43 27.89 7.68
CA SER A 346 -13.48 27.39 8.67
C SER A 346 -13.87 27.90 10.05
N TYR A 347 -14.07 26.99 11.00
CA TYR A 347 -14.39 27.35 12.39
C TYR A 347 -13.87 26.29 13.37
N ILE A 348 -13.74 26.71 14.64
CA ILE A 348 -13.43 25.80 15.74
C ILE A 348 -14.77 25.40 16.39
N ASP A 349 -15.01 24.12 16.46
CA ASP A 349 -16.11 23.55 17.23
C ASP A 349 -15.58 23.24 18.64
N ASP A 350 -15.88 24.13 19.60
CA ASP A 350 -15.45 23.98 20.98
C ASP A 350 -16.07 22.77 21.68
N ALA A 351 -17.29 22.34 21.28
CA ALA A 351 -17.96 21.18 21.84
C ALA A 351 -17.29 19.85 21.37
N GLY A 352 -16.82 19.84 20.14
CA GLY A 352 -16.12 18.69 19.53
C GLY A 352 -14.60 18.75 19.65
N ASP A 353 -14.03 19.80 20.27
CA ASP A 353 -12.57 20.04 20.33
C ASP A 353 -11.91 19.91 18.94
N ALA A 354 -12.52 20.50 17.89
CA ALA A 354 -12.11 20.25 16.52
C ALA A 354 -12.09 21.54 15.65
N LEU A 355 -11.11 21.61 14.77
CA LEU A 355 -11.13 22.50 13.61
C LEU A 355 -11.99 21.82 12.53
N VAL A 356 -13.02 22.53 12.08
CA VAL A 356 -13.91 22.09 11.00
C VAL A 356 -13.66 22.94 9.77
N LEU A 357 -13.43 22.29 8.63
CA LEU A 357 -13.22 22.89 7.33
C LEU A 357 -14.28 22.35 6.36
N ASP A 358 -15.17 23.22 5.90
CA ASP A 358 -16.21 22.91 4.93
C ASP A 358 -15.81 23.42 3.54
N TYR A 359 -16.00 22.56 2.55
CA TYR A 359 -15.70 22.84 1.16
C TYR A 359 -16.95 22.63 0.31
N TRP A 360 -17.47 23.71 -0.27
CA TRP A 360 -18.44 23.67 -1.35
C TRP A 360 -17.67 23.79 -2.66
N VAL A 361 -17.64 22.73 -3.45
CA VAL A 361 -16.74 22.63 -4.60
C VAL A 361 -17.34 23.30 -5.82
N ASN A 362 -16.77 24.42 -6.21
CA ASN A 362 -16.99 25.16 -7.43
C ASN A 362 -15.65 25.45 -8.11
N GLU A 363 -15.61 26.26 -9.16
CA GLU A 363 -14.36 26.56 -9.86
C GLU A 363 -13.41 27.41 -9.00
N GLU A 364 -13.92 28.35 -8.20
CA GLU A 364 -13.10 29.13 -7.29
C GLU A 364 -12.43 28.25 -6.23
N THR A 365 -13.16 27.28 -5.68
CA THR A 365 -12.60 26.30 -4.73
C THR A 365 -11.51 25.46 -5.38
N ARG A 366 -11.75 24.97 -6.62
CA ARG A 366 -10.74 24.20 -7.37
C ARG A 366 -9.49 25.03 -7.65
N GLN A 367 -9.68 26.29 -8.03
CA GLN A 367 -8.57 27.21 -8.27
C GLN A 367 -7.79 27.47 -6.98
N ALA A 368 -8.46 27.66 -5.84
CA ALA A 368 -7.80 27.82 -4.55
C ALA A 368 -6.94 26.60 -4.19
N PHE A 369 -7.42 25.36 -4.46
CA PHE A 369 -6.61 24.16 -4.27
C PHE A 369 -5.39 24.14 -5.21
N ARG A 370 -5.54 24.49 -6.49
CA ARG A 370 -4.42 24.54 -7.43
C ARG A 370 -3.34 25.54 -6.98
N GLU A 371 -3.74 26.72 -6.52
CA GLU A 371 -2.83 27.77 -6.06
C GLU A 371 -2.10 27.42 -4.75
N ASN A 372 -2.74 26.70 -3.85
CA ASN A 372 -2.19 26.38 -2.54
C ASN A 372 -1.46 25.04 -2.47
N PHE A 373 -1.55 24.20 -3.51
CA PHE A 373 -0.91 22.89 -3.60
C PHE A 373 -0.16 22.68 -4.93
N ASP A 374 0.50 23.72 -5.42
CA ASP A 374 1.41 23.71 -6.59
C ASP A 374 0.80 23.12 -7.87
N GLY A 375 -0.52 23.22 -8.04
CA GLY A 375 -1.24 22.61 -9.16
C GLY A 375 -1.21 21.08 -9.19
N SER A 376 -0.78 20.41 -8.11
CA SER A 376 -0.51 18.98 -8.06
C SER A 376 -1.45 18.21 -7.13
N ALA A 377 -2.15 17.21 -7.69
CA ALA A 377 -2.95 16.27 -6.92
C ALA A 377 -2.11 15.48 -5.90
N LEU A 378 -0.86 15.16 -6.25
CA LEU A 378 0.07 14.44 -5.38
C LEU A 378 0.47 15.28 -4.17
N VAL A 379 0.73 16.58 -4.33
CA VAL A 379 1.07 17.48 -3.22
C VAL A 379 -0.10 17.59 -2.23
N LEU A 380 -1.34 17.69 -2.72
CA LEU A 380 -2.52 17.64 -1.84
C LEU A 380 -2.65 16.28 -1.15
N PHE A 381 -2.39 15.18 -1.86
CA PHE A 381 -2.44 13.85 -1.28
C PHE A 381 -1.38 13.68 -0.17
N GLN A 382 -0.16 14.15 -0.37
CA GLN A 382 0.89 14.17 0.66
C GLN A 382 0.46 14.96 1.89
N ALA A 383 -0.19 16.12 1.70
CA ALA A 383 -0.76 16.91 2.80
C ALA A 383 -1.83 16.11 3.59
N PHE A 384 -2.72 15.41 2.90
CA PHE A 384 -3.70 14.52 3.54
C PHE A 384 -3.02 13.33 4.23
N GLN A 385 -1.97 12.77 3.65
CA GLN A 385 -1.20 11.67 4.22
C GLN A 385 -0.56 12.06 5.55
N VAL A 386 0.05 13.25 5.64
CA VAL A 386 0.57 13.82 6.89
C VAL A 386 -0.53 13.87 7.95
N LEU A 387 -1.68 14.46 7.63
CA LEU A 387 -2.77 14.63 8.59
C LEU A 387 -3.44 13.31 8.99
N LEU A 388 -3.61 12.37 8.05
CA LEU A 388 -4.17 11.03 8.34
C LEU A 388 -3.22 10.21 9.22
N THR A 389 -1.90 10.40 9.06
CA THR A 389 -0.89 9.73 9.90
C THR A 389 -0.99 10.17 11.37
N LEU A 390 -1.50 11.38 11.67
CA LEU A 390 -1.75 11.82 13.04
C LEU A 390 -2.74 10.91 13.80
N ASN A 391 -3.58 10.15 13.09
CA ASN A 391 -4.46 9.17 13.72
C ASN A 391 -3.68 8.10 14.50
N LEU A 392 -2.41 7.85 14.17
CA LEU A 392 -1.54 6.91 14.89
C LEU A 392 -1.24 7.35 16.32
N TYR A 393 -1.40 8.64 16.63
CA TYR A 393 -1.27 9.17 17.98
C TYR A 393 -2.21 8.49 18.99
N ALA A 394 -3.35 7.99 18.53
CA ALA A 394 -4.31 7.27 19.38
C ALA A 394 -3.90 5.82 19.71
N VAL A 395 -2.80 5.31 19.13
CA VAL A 395 -2.30 3.96 19.37
C VAL A 395 -1.31 3.99 20.55
N SER A 396 -1.50 3.10 21.53
CA SER A 396 -0.65 3.04 22.71
C SER A 396 0.77 2.55 22.39
N GLU A 397 1.75 2.97 23.20
CA GLU A 397 3.16 2.54 23.04
C GLU A 397 3.33 1.02 23.16
N THR A 398 2.51 0.34 23.98
CA THR A 398 2.53 -1.13 24.09
C THR A 398 2.19 -1.78 22.75
N LEU A 399 1.13 -1.33 22.10
CA LEU A 399 0.72 -1.86 20.78
C LEU A 399 1.75 -1.56 19.68
N LYS A 400 2.42 -0.41 19.74
CA LYS A 400 3.52 -0.10 18.82
C LYS A 400 4.69 -1.06 18.99
N THR A 401 5.09 -1.34 20.25
CA THR A 401 6.18 -2.28 20.57
C THR A 401 5.84 -3.68 20.07
N ASP A 402 4.59 -4.13 20.28
CA ASP A 402 4.10 -5.42 19.77
C ASP A 402 4.15 -5.46 18.23
N LEU A 403 3.78 -4.37 17.55
CA LEU A 403 3.87 -4.30 16.09
C LEU A 403 5.31 -4.41 15.59
N TYR A 404 6.27 -3.70 16.21
CA TYR A 404 7.67 -3.72 15.77
C TYR A 404 8.30 -5.11 15.87
N THR A 405 7.92 -5.90 16.86
CA THR A 405 8.41 -7.27 17.05
C THR A 405 7.57 -8.32 16.34
N SER A 406 6.35 -7.96 15.90
CA SER A 406 5.42 -8.88 15.22
C SER A 406 6.00 -9.42 13.91
N THR A 407 5.74 -10.70 13.68
CA THR A 407 5.93 -11.40 12.38
C THR A 407 4.59 -11.83 11.78
N SER A 408 3.46 -11.49 12.42
CA SER A 408 2.12 -11.82 11.95
C SER A 408 1.74 -11.02 10.70
N HIS A 409 1.08 -11.66 9.76
CA HIS A 409 0.45 -10.98 8.63
C HIS A 409 -0.73 -10.09 9.05
N TYR A 410 -1.37 -10.41 10.16
CA TYR A 410 -2.59 -9.73 10.61
C TYR A 410 -2.22 -8.52 11.47
N VAL A 411 -2.01 -7.39 10.82
CA VAL A 411 -1.71 -6.11 11.49
C VAL A 411 -2.90 -5.66 12.36
N SER A 412 -4.12 -5.98 11.96
CA SER A 412 -5.36 -5.67 12.70
C SER A 412 -5.43 -6.35 14.09
N GLU A 413 -4.67 -7.42 14.33
CA GLU A 413 -4.53 -8.02 15.66
C GLU A 413 -3.74 -7.11 16.63
N THR A 414 -2.85 -6.28 16.07
CA THR A 414 -1.96 -5.39 16.85
C THR A 414 -2.43 -3.94 16.78
N VAL A 415 -2.84 -3.46 15.61
CA VAL A 415 -3.27 -2.07 15.39
C VAL A 415 -4.79 -2.01 15.27
N PRO A 416 -5.49 -1.52 16.31
CA PRO A 416 -6.94 -1.49 16.30
C PRO A 416 -7.49 -0.47 15.29
N THR A 417 -8.61 -0.78 14.68
CA THR A 417 -9.38 0.18 13.88
C THR A 417 -9.99 1.24 14.81
N LEU A 418 -9.58 2.49 14.64
CA LEU A 418 -10.05 3.59 15.46
C LEU A 418 -11.52 3.93 15.17
N ALA A 419 -12.31 4.09 16.23
CA ALA A 419 -13.66 4.63 16.13
C ALA A 419 -13.63 6.08 15.59
N SER A 420 -14.72 6.49 14.94
CA SER A 420 -14.80 7.79 14.25
C SER A 420 -14.54 9.00 15.15
N ASP A 421 -14.91 8.91 16.43
CA ASP A 421 -14.69 9.93 17.46
C ASP A 421 -13.29 9.93 18.06
N GLN A 422 -12.55 8.83 17.91
CA GLN A 422 -11.14 8.73 18.32
C GLN A 422 -10.17 9.26 17.26
N ARG A 423 -10.60 9.32 16.00
CA ARG A 423 -9.76 9.81 14.90
C ARG A 423 -9.45 11.29 15.07
N ILE A 424 -8.17 11.64 14.93
CA ILE A 424 -7.70 13.02 14.93
C ILE A 424 -8.11 13.70 13.64
N MET A 425 -7.81 13.08 12.49
CA MET A 425 -8.17 13.57 11.17
C MET A 425 -9.20 12.63 10.52
N ARG A 426 -10.27 13.21 9.95
CA ARG A 426 -11.26 12.47 9.18
C ARG A 426 -11.94 13.32 8.13
N PHE A 427 -12.32 12.68 7.03
CA PHE A 427 -13.24 13.25 6.06
C PHE A 427 -14.69 12.96 6.45
N LYS A 428 -15.59 13.87 6.12
CA LYS A 428 -17.03 13.70 6.32
C LYS A 428 -17.80 14.32 5.15
N PHE A 429 -18.96 13.75 4.81
CA PHE A 429 -19.83 14.26 3.75
C PHE A 429 -19.14 14.43 2.39
N VAL A 430 -18.26 13.50 2.01
CA VAL A 430 -17.70 13.48 0.64
C VAL A 430 -18.84 13.13 -0.31
N ARG A 431 -19.40 14.13 -0.99
CA ARG A 431 -20.54 14.01 -1.90
C ARG A 431 -20.15 14.37 -3.32
N PHE A 432 -20.65 13.58 -4.26
CA PHE A 432 -20.46 13.78 -5.69
C PHE A 432 -21.75 13.47 -6.45
N THR A 433 -21.87 14.00 -7.67
CA THR A 433 -22.95 13.63 -8.60
C THR A 433 -22.53 12.40 -9.39
N LYS A 434 -23.51 11.53 -9.63
CA LYS A 434 -23.34 10.29 -10.39
C LYS A 434 -24.37 10.22 -11.50
N GLN A 435 -23.96 9.78 -12.69
CA GLN A 435 -24.83 9.65 -13.84
C GLN A 435 -26.06 8.77 -13.54
N GLY A 436 -27.24 9.24 -13.89
CA GLY A 436 -28.49 8.53 -13.68
C GLY A 436 -29.03 8.58 -12.23
N VAL A 437 -28.39 9.32 -11.32
CA VAL A 437 -28.83 9.52 -9.93
C VAL A 437 -29.17 11.00 -9.71
N ALA A 438 -30.38 11.28 -9.25
CA ALA A 438 -30.87 12.66 -9.09
C ALA A 438 -30.21 13.41 -7.93
N GLU A 439 -29.94 12.71 -6.81
CA GLU A 439 -29.35 13.30 -5.62
C GLU A 439 -27.86 13.01 -5.52
N PRO A 440 -27.04 13.94 -4.97
CA PRO A 440 -25.64 13.69 -4.72
C PRO A 440 -25.44 12.50 -3.79
N MET A 441 -24.55 11.59 -4.19
CA MET A 441 -24.20 10.38 -3.43
C MET A 441 -22.97 10.61 -2.56
N MET A 442 -22.89 9.90 -1.44
CA MET A 442 -21.67 9.80 -0.64
C MET A 442 -20.79 8.66 -1.15
N LEU A 443 -19.48 8.80 -1.01
CA LEU A 443 -18.52 7.75 -1.39
C LEU A 443 -18.87 6.39 -0.76
N LYS A 444 -19.27 6.35 0.49
CA LYS A 444 -19.69 5.13 1.22
C LYS A 444 -20.94 4.44 0.67
N GLU A 445 -21.67 5.06 -0.27
CA GLU A 445 -22.87 4.49 -0.91
C GLU A 445 -22.55 3.78 -2.23
N LEU A 446 -21.28 3.83 -2.66
CA LEU A 446 -20.78 3.03 -3.77
C LEU A 446 -20.67 1.55 -3.37
N SER A 447 -20.79 0.67 -4.36
CA SER A 447 -20.50 -0.75 -4.17
C SER A 447 -19.00 -1.00 -3.94
N ASP A 448 -18.65 -2.16 -3.35
CA ASP A 448 -17.25 -2.52 -3.09
C ASP A 448 -16.41 -2.54 -4.38
N GLY A 449 -16.98 -3.03 -5.48
CA GLY A 449 -16.30 -3.02 -6.78
C GLY A 449 -16.03 -1.60 -7.30
N GLU A 450 -17.00 -0.68 -7.19
CA GLU A 450 -16.81 0.73 -7.56
C GLU A 450 -15.74 1.40 -6.69
N HIS A 451 -15.77 1.15 -5.37
CA HIS A 451 -14.74 1.62 -4.45
C HIS A 451 -13.35 1.13 -4.86
N GLN A 452 -13.22 -0.16 -5.13
CA GLN A 452 -11.96 -0.80 -5.47
C GLN A 452 -11.41 -0.29 -6.82
N LEU A 453 -12.28 -0.12 -7.83
CA LEU A 453 -11.88 0.41 -9.12
C LEU A 453 -11.39 1.86 -9.02
N LEU A 454 -12.15 2.73 -8.35
CA LEU A 454 -11.78 4.13 -8.12
C LEU A 454 -10.49 4.26 -7.31
N HIS A 455 -10.30 3.40 -6.32
CA HIS A 455 -9.09 3.38 -5.52
C HIS A 455 -7.89 2.99 -6.36
N SER A 456 -7.95 1.87 -7.08
CA SER A 456 -6.84 1.34 -7.88
C SER A 456 -6.44 2.29 -9.02
N LEU A 457 -7.41 2.78 -9.79
CA LEU A 457 -7.14 3.73 -10.88
C LEU A 457 -6.74 5.11 -10.34
N GLY A 458 -7.36 5.57 -9.25
CA GLY A 458 -7.02 6.82 -8.60
C GLY A 458 -5.61 6.85 -8.05
N LEU A 459 -5.15 5.72 -7.50
CA LEU A 459 -3.77 5.51 -7.08
C LEU A 459 -2.80 5.68 -8.26
N CYS A 460 -3.08 5.02 -9.39
CA CYS A 460 -2.25 5.15 -10.58
C CYS A 460 -2.19 6.58 -11.10
N LEU A 461 -3.32 7.29 -11.12
CA LEU A 461 -3.37 8.69 -11.55
C LEU A 461 -2.57 9.62 -10.64
N LEU A 462 -2.62 9.43 -9.32
CA LEU A 462 -1.86 10.24 -8.37
C LEU A 462 -0.34 10.09 -8.54
N PHE A 463 0.12 8.87 -8.77
CA PHE A 463 1.55 8.55 -8.83
C PHE A 463 2.10 8.39 -10.25
N ARG A 464 1.34 8.81 -11.28
CA ARG A 464 1.74 8.67 -12.69
C ARG A 464 3.02 9.41 -13.06
N GLU A 465 3.36 10.47 -12.32
CA GLU A 465 4.55 11.30 -12.53
C GLU A 465 5.65 11.01 -11.49
N THR A 466 5.78 9.74 -11.10
CA THR A 466 6.77 9.30 -10.12
C THR A 466 7.50 8.04 -10.57
N ASN A 467 8.73 7.85 -10.08
CA ASN A 467 9.48 6.61 -10.26
C ASN A 467 9.12 5.64 -9.12
N SER A 468 7.98 4.97 -9.23
CA SER A 468 7.39 4.20 -8.13
C SER A 468 7.27 2.71 -8.44
N LEU A 469 7.24 1.92 -7.36
CA LEU A 469 6.92 0.49 -7.38
C LEU A 469 5.51 0.30 -6.80
N PHE A 470 4.64 -0.33 -7.57
CA PHE A 470 3.29 -0.70 -7.15
C PHE A 470 3.23 -2.20 -6.86
N LEU A 471 2.76 -2.56 -5.69
CA LEU A 471 2.57 -3.92 -5.22
C LEU A 471 1.08 -4.10 -4.93
N LEU A 472 0.34 -4.65 -5.89
CA LEU A 472 -1.12 -4.77 -5.83
C LEU A 472 -1.52 -6.24 -5.67
N ASP A 473 -2.11 -6.57 -4.52
CA ASP A 473 -2.56 -7.92 -4.22
C ASP A 473 -4.07 -8.04 -4.50
N GLU A 474 -4.40 -8.77 -5.57
CA GLU A 474 -5.76 -9.03 -6.05
C GLU A 474 -6.64 -7.77 -6.20
N PRO A 475 -6.19 -6.72 -6.90
CA PRO A 475 -6.91 -5.43 -6.97
C PRO A 475 -8.26 -5.52 -7.69
N GLU A 476 -8.60 -6.66 -8.30
CA GLU A 476 -9.81 -6.86 -9.11
C GLU A 476 -10.84 -7.80 -8.47
N THR A 477 -10.68 -8.17 -7.20
CA THR A 477 -11.49 -9.20 -6.55
C THR A 477 -13.00 -8.93 -6.61
N HIS A 478 -13.42 -7.68 -6.41
CA HIS A 478 -14.84 -7.28 -6.44
C HIS A 478 -15.33 -6.79 -7.81
N PHE A 479 -14.49 -6.87 -8.86
CA PHE A 479 -14.89 -6.41 -10.20
C PHE A 479 -15.85 -7.39 -10.86
N ASN A 480 -16.78 -6.85 -11.62
CA ASN A 480 -17.57 -7.64 -12.57
C ASN A 480 -16.67 -8.15 -13.72
N PRO A 481 -17.14 -9.12 -14.52
CA PRO A 481 -16.34 -9.69 -15.62
C PRO A 481 -15.86 -8.66 -16.66
N ASP A 482 -16.65 -7.64 -16.95
CA ASP A 482 -16.31 -6.59 -17.91
C ASP A 482 -15.15 -5.72 -17.40
N TRP A 483 -15.22 -5.28 -16.15
CA TRP A 483 -14.13 -4.52 -15.54
C TRP A 483 -12.84 -5.33 -15.42
N ARG A 484 -12.93 -6.65 -15.10
CA ARG A 484 -11.76 -7.54 -15.09
C ARG A 484 -11.11 -7.63 -16.45
N ALA A 485 -11.92 -7.74 -17.53
CA ALA A 485 -11.43 -7.81 -18.90
C ALA A 485 -10.74 -6.52 -19.36
N ASN A 486 -11.14 -5.36 -18.84
CA ASN A 486 -10.64 -4.06 -19.27
C ASN A 486 -9.60 -3.46 -18.29
N PHE A 487 -9.30 -4.10 -17.16
CA PHE A 487 -8.53 -3.49 -16.08
C PHE A 487 -7.10 -3.11 -16.51
N ILE A 488 -6.37 -3.99 -17.16
CA ILE A 488 -5.01 -3.68 -17.67
C ILE A 488 -5.06 -2.51 -18.66
N SER A 489 -6.05 -2.47 -19.55
CA SER A 489 -6.24 -1.37 -20.48
C SER A 489 -6.51 -0.05 -19.77
N ARG A 490 -7.31 -0.06 -18.69
CA ARG A 490 -7.56 1.13 -17.84
C ARG A 490 -6.31 1.58 -17.10
N LEU A 491 -5.51 0.67 -16.56
CA LEU A 491 -4.22 0.99 -15.94
C LEU A 491 -3.27 1.68 -16.93
N ARG A 492 -3.21 1.20 -18.18
CA ARG A 492 -2.40 1.81 -19.24
C ARG A 492 -2.87 3.21 -19.63
N GLN A 493 -4.17 3.49 -19.55
CA GLN A 493 -4.71 4.84 -19.74
C GLN A 493 -4.31 5.80 -18.60
N CYS A 494 -4.29 5.29 -17.36
CA CYS A 494 -3.89 6.07 -16.19
C CYS A 494 -2.38 6.34 -16.13
N LEU A 495 -1.57 5.42 -16.67
CA LEU A 495 -0.10 5.47 -16.67
C LEU A 495 0.44 5.53 -18.10
N PRO A 496 0.15 6.58 -18.88
CA PRO A 496 0.73 6.74 -20.19
C PRO A 496 2.23 6.95 -20.03
N GLY A 497 3.03 6.07 -20.61
CA GLY A 497 4.48 6.24 -20.62
C GLY A 497 4.86 7.53 -21.33
N ASN A 498 5.24 8.56 -20.61
CA ASN A 498 5.73 9.83 -21.19
C ASN A 498 7.25 9.86 -21.35
N GLY A 499 7.93 8.77 -21.04
CA GLY A 499 9.38 8.64 -21.13
C GLY A 499 10.18 9.36 -20.03
N GLU A 500 9.59 10.18 -19.18
CA GLU A 500 10.26 10.88 -18.08
C GLU A 500 10.21 10.09 -16.76
N PHE A 501 9.10 9.43 -16.49
CA PHE A 501 8.90 8.63 -15.28
C PHE A 501 8.81 7.14 -15.63
N ALA A 502 9.19 6.31 -14.68
CA ALA A 502 9.19 4.87 -14.86
C ALA A 502 8.53 4.19 -13.65
N GLN A 503 7.31 3.73 -13.85
CA GLN A 503 6.60 2.91 -12.89
C GLN A 503 6.93 1.43 -13.12
N GLU A 504 7.02 0.67 -12.05
CA GLU A 504 7.02 -0.78 -12.06
C GLU A 504 5.80 -1.25 -11.27
N MET A 505 5.10 -2.27 -11.75
CA MET A 505 3.90 -2.77 -11.09
C MET A 505 3.87 -4.29 -11.10
N LEU A 506 3.62 -4.88 -9.95
CA LEU A 506 3.33 -6.29 -9.78
C LEU A 506 1.89 -6.43 -9.29
N ILE A 507 1.11 -7.27 -9.97
CA ILE A 507 -0.29 -7.56 -9.64
C ILE A 507 -0.41 -9.06 -9.40
N THR A 508 -0.91 -9.49 -8.23
CA THR A 508 -1.35 -10.87 -8.08
C THR A 508 -2.79 -11.02 -8.57
N THR A 509 -3.11 -12.15 -9.14
CA THR A 509 -4.47 -12.39 -9.65
C THR A 509 -4.85 -13.86 -9.63
N HIS A 510 -6.14 -14.11 -9.49
CA HIS A 510 -6.80 -15.41 -9.71
C HIS A 510 -7.72 -15.40 -10.93
N THR A 511 -7.73 -14.31 -11.70
CA THR A 511 -8.59 -14.21 -12.89
C THR A 511 -7.82 -14.42 -14.19
N PRO A 512 -8.35 -15.21 -15.12
CA PRO A 512 -7.73 -15.41 -16.44
C PRO A 512 -7.80 -14.16 -17.33
N PHE A 513 -8.62 -13.17 -17.00
CA PHE A 513 -8.79 -11.96 -17.80
C PHE A 513 -7.51 -11.12 -17.84
N LEU A 514 -6.87 -10.87 -16.68
CA LEU A 514 -5.63 -10.10 -16.61
C LEU A 514 -4.49 -10.79 -17.35
N ILE A 515 -4.48 -12.13 -17.31
CA ILE A 515 -3.48 -12.94 -18.02
C ILE A 515 -3.69 -12.82 -19.53
N SER A 516 -4.97 -12.87 -20.00
CA SER A 516 -5.32 -12.71 -21.42
C SER A 516 -4.93 -11.35 -21.99
N ASP A 517 -4.89 -10.30 -21.17
CA ASP A 517 -4.51 -8.94 -21.59
C ASP A 517 -3.01 -8.64 -21.33
N SER A 518 -2.21 -9.66 -21.01
CA SER A 518 -0.78 -9.54 -20.71
C SER A 518 0.08 -10.39 -21.64
N LYS A 519 1.24 -9.83 -22.07
CA LYS A 519 2.22 -10.56 -22.86
C LYS A 519 2.89 -11.66 -22.01
N PRO A 520 3.32 -12.79 -22.60
CA PRO A 520 3.90 -13.92 -21.85
C PRO A 520 5.09 -13.54 -20.95
N GLU A 521 5.94 -12.63 -21.40
CA GLU A 521 7.10 -12.13 -20.65
C GLU A 521 6.73 -11.27 -19.42
N LYS A 522 5.46 -10.91 -19.29
CA LYS A 522 4.91 -10.17 -18.14
C LYS A 522 4.02 -11.04 -17.24
N VAL A 523 3.86 -12.32 -17.56
CA VAL A 523 3.08 -13.26 -16.75
C VAL A 523 4.02 -14.19 -15.99
N LEU A 524 3.95 -14.16 -14.66
CA LEU A 524 4.72 -14.97 -13.74
C LEU A 524 3.82 -16.07 -13.18
N VAL A 525 4.05 -17.32 -13.62
CA VAL A 525 3.26 -18.47 -13.16
C VAL A 525 3.92 -19.10 -11.95
N PHE A 526 3.26 -19.00 -10.81
CA PHE A 526 3.69 -19.55 -9.55
C PHE A 526 3.19 -20.99 -9.39
N ALA A 527 4.10 -21.88 -9.05
CA ALA A 527 3.79 -23.25 -8.68
C ALA A 527 4.45 -23.59 -7.35
N LYS A 528 3.80 -24.45 -6.57
CA LYS A 528 4.34 -25.00 -5.33
C LYS A 528 4.42 -26.49 -5.46
N ASP A 529 5.61 -27.04 -5.27
CA ASP A 529 5.82 -28.49 -5.24
C ASP A 529 5.19 -29.08 -3.98
N GLU A 530 4.30 -30.05 -4.15
CA GLU A 530 3.55 -30.64 -3.03
C GLU A 530 4.44 -31.46 -2.08
N ALA A 531 5.53 -32.03 -2.59
CA ALA A 531 6.41 -32.89 -1.79
C ALA A 531 7.45 -32.09 -0.99
N THR A 532 8.01 -31.04 -1.59
CA THR A 532 9.08 -30.22 -0.99
C THR A 532 8.56 -28.92 -0.39
N GLY A 533 7.38 -28.47 -0.80
CA GLY A 533 6.84 -27.15 -0.47
C GLY A 533 7.55 -25.99 -1.19
N ALA A 534 8.52 -26.27 -2.06
CA ALA A 534 9.29 -25.26 -2.77
C ALA A 534 8.42 -24.50 -3.79
N VAL A 535 8.58 -23.18 -3.80
CA VAL A 535 7.91 -22.30 -4.76
C VAL A 535 8.81 -22.08 -5.96
N SER A 536 8.26 -22.25 -7.17
CA SER A 536 8.92 -21.90 -8.43
C SER A 536 8.09 -20.88 -9.19
N VAL A 537 8.77 -20.08 -10.02
CA VAL A 537 8.15 -19.09 -10.90
C VAL A 537 8.63 -19.34 -12.31
N GLU A 538 7.70 -19.63 -13.20
CA GLU A 538 7.99 -19.96 -14.60
C GLU A 538 7.18 -19.04 -15.54
N PRO A 539 7.65 -18.80 -16.77
CA PRO A 539 6.82 -18.18 -17.81
C PRO A 539 5.67 -19.14 -18.21
N PRO A 540 4.53 -18.60 -18.68
CA PRO A 540 3.47 -19.44 -19.22
C PRO A 540 3.99 -20.17 -20.47
N GLY A 541 3.80 -21.49 -20.58
CA GLY A 541 4.29 -22.29 -21.71
C GLY A 541 3.61 -22.01 -23.05
N PHE A 542 2.87 -20.89 -23.17
CA PHE A 542 2.12 -20.50 -24.37
C PHE A 542 1.98 -18.96 -24.44
N ASN A 543 1.58 -18.43 -25.60
CA ASN A 543 1.27 -17.01 -25.72
C ASN A 543 -0.04 -16.69 -25.02
N THR A 544 0.02 -15.86 -23.99
CA THR A 544 -1.12 -15.46 -23.16
C THR A 544 -1.90 -14.31 -23.76
N PHE A 545 -1.23 -13.41 -24.50
CA PHE A 545 -1.85 -12.21 -25.04
C PHE A 545 -2.91 -12.55 -26.09
N GLY A 546 -4.17 -12.22 -25.80
CA GLY A 546 -5.32 -12.56 -26.63
C GLY A 546 -5.74 -14.04 -26.55
N ALA A 547 -5.15 -14.84 -25.65
CA ALA A 547 -5.58 -16.22 -25.46
C ALA A 547 -7.00 -16.27 -24.86
N SER A 548 -7.80 -17.26 -25.27
CA SER A 548 -9.15 -17.41 -24.72
C SER A 548 -9.10 -17.74 -23.22
N ILE A 549 -10.08 -17.24 -22.49
CA ILE A 549 -10.24 -17.46 -21.06
C ILE A 549 -10.25 -18.96 -20.70
N ASN A 550 -10.96 -19.77 -21.50
CA ASN A 550 -11.01 -21.23 -21.33
C ASN A 550 -9.63 -21.87 -21.46
N LYS A 551 -8.83 -21.46 -22.47
CA LYS A 551 -7.46 -21.99 -22.63
C LYS A 551 -6.59 -21.67 -21.43
N ILE A 552 -6.66 -20.45 -20.89
CA ILE A 552 -5.90 -20.03 -19.71
C ILE A 552 -6.35 -20.82 -18.48
N THR A 553 -7.67 -20.96 -18.27
CA THR A 553 -8.24 -21.69 -17.12
C THR A 553 -7.86 -23.17 -17.13
N MET A 554 -7.89 -23.81 -18.31
CA MET A 554 -7.50 -25.22 -18.50
C MET A 554 -5.98 -25.45 -18.51
N SER A 555 -5.19 -24.38 -18.52
CA SER A 555 -3.73 -24.50 -18.51
C SER A 555 -3.19 -24.76 -17.10
N LYS A 556 -1.90 -25.11 -17.02
CA LYS A 556 -1.19 -25.29 -15.74
C LYS A 556 -1.14 -24.04 -14.87
N VAL A 557 -1.52 -22.86 -15.41
CA VAL A 557 -1.48 -21.58 -14.69
C VAL A 557 -2.29 -21.63 -13.39
N PHE A 558 -3.47 -22.23 -13.39
CA PHE A 558 -4.32 -22.32 -12.20
C PHE A 558 -4.37 -23.73 -11.58
N GLY A 559 -3.72 -24.71 -12.19
CA GLY A 559 -3.72 -26.11 -11.69
C GLY A 559 -5.08 -26.79 -11.76
N LYS A 560 -6.05 -26.21 -12.49
CA LYS A 560 -7.41 -26.75 -12.66
C LYS A 560 -7.62 -27.24 -14.08
N HIS A 561 -8.25 -28.40 -14.21
CA HIS A 561 -8.64 -28.95 -15.51
C HIS A 561 -10.15 -28.81 -15.78
N GLU A 562 -10.91 -28.33 -14.80
CA GLU A 562 -12.37 -28.27 -14.84
C GLU A 562 -12.83 -26.90 -15.39
N THR A 563 -13.68 -26.95 -16.41
CA THR A 563 -14.26 -25.75 -17.07
C THR A 563 -15.71 -25.52 -16.70
N ILE A 564 -16.32 -26.46 -15.97
CA ILE A 564 -17.71 -26.41 -15.48
C ILE A 564 -17.74 -26.55 -13.95
N GLY A 565 -18.87 -26.17 -13.34
CA GLY A 565 -19.03 -26.29 -11.88
C GLY A 565 -19.05 -27.75 -11.43
N GLY A 566 -18.42 -28.09 -10.30
CA GLY A 566 -18.27 -29.46 -9.81
C GLY A 566 -19.58 -30.24 -9.63
N HIS A 567 -20.73 -29.60 -9.38
CA HIS A 567 -22.03 -30.27 -9.38
C HIS A 567 -22.48 -30.69 -10.78
N ALA A 568 -22.22 -29.86 -11.78
CA ALA A 568 -22.51 -30.19 -13.19
C ALA A 568 -21.55 -31.28 -13.70
N GLU A 569 -20.29 -31.26 -13.28
CA GLU A 569 -19.30 -32.28 -13.58
C GLU A 569 -19.68 -33.63 -12.96
N ALA A 570 -20.07 -33.68 -11.71
CA ALA A 570 -20.56 -34.90 -11.06
C ALA A 570 -21.78 -35.48 -11.79
N LEU A 571 -22.66 -34.62 -12.32
CA LEU A 571 -23.78 -35.09 -13.13
C LEU A 571 -23.34 -35.62 -14.48
N LEU A 572 -22.33 -35.02 -15.14
CA LEU A 572 -21.74 -35.54 -16.37
C LEU A 572 -21.09 -36.90 -16.14
N ASP A 573 -20.37 -37.09 -15.05
CA ASP A 573 -19.75 -38.39 -14.68
C ASP A 573 -20.79 -39.45 -14.36
N GLU A 574 -21.90 -39.07 -13.72
CA GLU A 574 -23.05 -39.97 -13.54
C GLU A 574 -23.61 -40.41 -14.90
N MET A 575 -23.85 -39.46 -15.84
CA MET A 575 -24.34 -39.75 -17.19
C MET A 575 -23.34 -40.60 -17.97
N ARG A 576 -22.04 -40.35 -17.86
CA ARG A 576 -20.97 -41.17 -18.45
C ARG A 576 -21.00 -42.60 -17.90
N THR A 577 -21.11 -42.77 -16.58
CA THR A 577 -21.18 -44.08 -15.92
C THR A 577 -22.43 -44.86 -16.36
N ARG A 578 -23.58 -44.19 -16.51
CA ARG A 578 -24.82 -44.79 -17.01
C ARG A 578 -24.66 -45.25 -18.46
N PHE A 579 -24.02 -44.45 -19.32
CA PHE A 579 -23.69 -44.83 -20.69
C PHE A 579 -22.76 -46.04 -20.75
N GLU A 580 -21.70 -46.09 -19.95
CA GLU A 580 -20.73 -47.21 -19.90
C GLU A 580 -21.37 -48.54 -19.42
N LYS A 581 -22.39 -48.46 -18.58
CA LYS A 581 -23.15 -49.66 -18.13
C LYS A 581 -24.03 -50.22 -19.24
N GLY A 582 -24.38 -49.45 -20.26
CA GLY A 582 -25.05 -49.94 -21.45
C GLY A 582 -26.53 -50.33 -21.29
N ASP A 583 -27.15 -50.05 -20.17
CA ASP A 583 -28.53 -50.52 -19.85
C ASP A 583 -29.63 -49.52 -20.31
N GLU A 584 -29.25 -48.37 -20.84
CA GLU A 584 -30.21 -47.29 -21.21
C GLU A 584 -30.26 -47.00 -22.70
N ASN A 585 -31.43 -46.52 -23.15
CA ASN A 585 -31.60 -46.02 -24.52
C ASN A 585 -30.76 -44.72 -24.72
N LYS A 586 -29.85 -44.74 -25.69
CA LYS A 586 -28.91 -43.65 -25.98
C LYS A 586 -29.61 -42.34 -26.31
N ASP A 587 -30.68 -42.39 -27.11
CA ASP A 587 -31.44 -41.19 -27.50
C ASP A 587 -32.12 -40.54 -26.27
N ALA A 588 -32.61 -41.38 -25.34
CA ALA A 588 -33.18 -40.92 -24.09
C ALA A 588 -32.11 -40.26 -23.21
N LEU A 589 -30.93 -40.88 -23.13
CA LEU A 589 -29.81 -40.36 -22.35
C LEU A 589 -29.28 -39.03 -22.92
N ILE A 590 -29.13 -38.93 -24.26
CA ILE A 590 -28.76 -37.68 -24.95
C ILE A 590 -29.79 -36.57 -24.65
N SER A 591 -31.08 -36.90 -24.76
CA SER A 591 -32.15 -35.94 -24.47
C SER A 591 -32.15 -35.49 -23.03
N GLU A 592 -31.80 -36.37 -22.07
CA GLU A 592 -31.67 -36.03 -20.66
C GLU A 592 -30.46 -35.11 -20.41
N ILE A 593 -29.30 -35.43 -21.01
CA ILE A 593 -28.08 -34.61 -20.95
C ILE A 593 -28.38 -33.21 -21.49
N ASP A 594 -29.04 -33.13 -22.65
CA ASP A 594 -29.35 -31.85 -23.30
C ASP A 594 -30.30 -30.97 -22.49
N ARG A 595 -31.26 -31.58 -21.81
CA ARG A 595 -32.23 -30.89 -20.96
C ARG A 595 -31.63 -30.42 -19.64
N LYS A 596 -30.73 -31.19 -19.03
CA LYS A 596 -30.21 -30.95 -17.65
C LYS A 596 -28.96 -30.10 -17.63
N LEU A 597 -28.17 -30.11 -18.71
CA LEU A 597 -26.88 -29.45 -18.78
C LEU A 597 -26.89 -28.33 -19.81
N GLY A 598 -26.31 -27.20 -19.45
CA GLY A 598 -26.01 -26.09 -20.37
C GLY A 598 -24.94 -26.50 -21.40
N ASP A 599 -24.72 -25.65 -22.40
CA ASP A 599 -23.74 -25.90 -23.43
C ASP A 599 -22.32 -25.80 -22.86
N SER A 600 -21.56 -26.87 -23.02
CA SER A 600 -20.16 -26.96 -22.61
C SER A 600 -19.41 -27.93 -23.53
N ILE A 601 -18.09 -27.83 -23.56
CA ILE A 601 -17.24 -28.75 -24.34
C ILE A 601 -17.41 -30.19 -23.83
N GLU A 602 -17.47 -30.37 -22.53
CA GLU A 602 -17.63 -31.65 -21.85
C GLU A 602 -18.94 -32.32 -22.23
N LYS A 603 -20.05 -31.57 -22.25
CA LYS A 603 -21.37 -32.03 -22.76
C LYS A 603 -21.27 -32.50 -24.20
N VAL A 604 -20.67 -31.70 -25.06
CA VAL A 604 -20.52 -32.03 -26.49
C VAL A 604 -19.67 -33.27 -26.69
N LEU A 605 -18.56 -33.42 -25.97
CA LEU A 605 -17.70 -34.59 -26.03
C LEU A 605 -18.42 -35.86 -25.53
N LEU A 606 -19.22 -35.79 -24.46
CA LEU A 606 -20.00 -36.89 -23.96
C LEU A 606 -21.07 -37.32 -24.97
N ILE A 607 -21.85 -36.37 -25.51
CA ILE A 607 -22.86 -36.66 -26.54
C ILE A 607 -22.20 -37.27 -27.78
N LYS A 608 -21.04 -36.74 -28.21
CA LYS A 608 -20.29 -37.32 -29.36
C LYS A 608 -19.84 -38.75 -29.05
N ALA A 609 -19.29 -39.03 -27.88
CA ALA A 609 -18.89 -40.38 -27.49
C ALA A 609 -20.08 -41.38 -27.52
N ILE A 610 -21.27 -40.94 -27.08
CA ILE A 610 -22.50 -41.74 -27.14
C ILE A 610 -22.89 -42.02 -28.59
N LEU A 611 -22.84 -41.02 -29.47
CA LEU A 611 -23.20 -41.14 -30.90
C LEU A 611 -22.18 -41.99 -31.66
N ASP A 612 -20.88 -41.81 -31.45
CA ASP A 612 -19.80 -42.53 -32.14
C ASP A 612 -19.76 -44.01 -31.75
N SER A 613 -20.30 -44.39 -30.59
CA SER A 613 -20.41 -45.81 -30.17
C SER A 613 -21.37 -46.67 -31.05
N ASP A 614 -22.12 -46.06 -31.97
CA ASP A 614 -22.99 -46.73 -32.93
C ASP A 614 -22.31 -47.02 -34.28
N GLN A 615 -21.09 -46.51 -34.54
CA GLN A 615 -20.38 -46.81 -35.77
C GLN A 615 -19.59 -48.11 -35.63
N PRO A 616 -19.83 -49.11 -36.51
CA PRO A 616 -19.01 -50.31 -36.48
C PRO A 616 -17.58 -49.95 -36.88
N GLY A 617 -16.63 -50.32 -36.06
CA GLY A 617 -15.24 -49.89 -36.04
C GLY A 617 -14.57 -49.86 -37.42
N THR A 618 -14.13 -48.66 -37.81
CA THR A 618 -12.95 -48.47 -38.64
C THR A 618 -11.77 -48.31 -37.70
N GLY A 619 -11.11 -49.47 -37.45
CA GLY A 619 -9.85 -49.43 -36.69
C GLY A 619 -8.79 -48.71 -37.50
N GLU A 620 -8.43 -47.51 -37.03
CA GLU A 620 -7.11 -46.94 -37.25
C GLU A 620 -6.63 -46.40 -35.88
N ALA A 621 -5.69 -47.15 -35.35
CA ALA A 621 -4.91 -46.73 -34.20
C ALA A 621 -4.11 -45.47 -34.64
N LEU A 622 -4.31 -44.37 -33.93
CA LEU A 622 -3.39 -43.27 -33.97
C LEU A 622 -2.42 -43.44 -32.79
N ASP A 623 -1.18 -43.81 -33.15
CA ASP A 623 0.00 -43.75 -32.25
C ASP A 623 0.30 -42.32 -31.81
#